data_7ce4c8c0a4f95747fa7bc6cbe0621332
#
_entry.id   7ce4c8c0a4f95747fa7bc6cbe0621332
#
_cell.length_a   1.000
_cell.length_b   1.000
_cell.length_c   1.000
_cell.angle_alpha   90.00
_cell.angle_beta   90.00
_cell.angle_gamma   90.00
#
_symmetry.space_group_name_H-M   'P 1'
#
loop_
_entity.id
_entity.type
_entity.pdbx_description
1 polymer ?
#
loop_
_entity_poly.entity_id
_entity_poly.type
_entity_poly.pdbx_seq_one_letter_code
_entity_poly.pdbx_strand_id
1 'polypeptide(L)'
;MILAASFLIGDSEGFSPSIYTDKTGHPTIGYGYNVSVYSYESKRITKPQAYELLTDILKENHKALLSYGWYKNLDAMRRMVILDLSYNLGLSGLFKFKQFIKAIENKNYALAVERLQKSPYSNQVRKRASRNMEILKLGVAKNIVRKNTR
;
A
#
# COMPACT_ATOMS: atom_id res chain seq x y z
N MET A 1 6.73 6.04 -10.78
CA MET A 1 5.72 5.25 -10.04
C MET A 1 6.19 4.85 -8.63
N ILE A 2 7.29 4.12 -8.50
CA ILE A 2 7.75 3.63 -7.18
C ILE A 2 8.08 4.78 -6.22
N LEU A 3 8.78 5.81 -6.67
CA LEU A 3 9.09 6.97 -5.81
C LEU A 3 7.83 7.70 -5.36
N ALA A 4 6.84 7.85 -6.25
CA ALA A 4 5.56 8.45 -5.90
C ALA A 4 4.80 7.60 -4.89
N ALA A 5 4.79 6.27 -5.06
CA ALA A 5 4.18 5.36 -4.10
C ALA A 5 4.87 5.44 -2.74
N SER A 6 6.21 5.44 -2.70
CA SER A 6 6.99 5.58 -1.47
C SER A 6 6.67 6.87 -0.73
N PHE A 7 6.57 7.99 -1.45
CA PHE A 7 6.22 9.28 -0.86
C PHE A 7 4.82 9.26 -0.25
N LEU A 8 3.82 8.78 -1.00
CA LEU A 8 2.43 8.75 -0.53
C LEU A 8 2.25 7.80 0.66
N ILE A 9 2.88 6.65 0.65
CA ILE A 9 2.81 5.67 1.74
C ILE A 9 3.52 6.23 2.98
N GLY A 10 4.74 6.75 2.82
CA GLY A 10 5.51 7.33 3.91
C GLY A 10 4.80 8.50 4.58
N ASP A 11 4.23 9.42 3.79
CA ASP A 11 3.45 10.56 4.29
C ASP A 11 2.21 10.10 5.08
N SER A 12 1.54 9.05 4.61
CA SER A 12 0.33 8.51 5.26
C SER A 12 0.64 7.73 6.54
N GLU A 13 1.76 6.99 6.58
CA GLU A 13 2.12 6.15 7.72
C GLU A 13 2.70 6.95 8.90
N GLY A 14 3.40 8.05 8.62
CA GLY A 14 4.20 8.73 9.63
C GLY A 14 5.46 7.95 9.97
N PHE A 15 6.38 8.61 10.69
CA PHE A 15 7.71 8.05 11.00
C PHE A 15 7.88 7.78 12.50
N SER A 16 8.41 6.59 12.84
CA SER A 16 8.89 6.27 14.19
C SER A 16 10.34 5.80 14.14
N PRO A 17 11.26 6.42 14.94
CA PRO A 17 12.66 6.00 14.97
C PRO A 17 12.90 4.70 15.74
N SER A 18 11.92 4.20 16.46
CA SER A 18 12.01 3.00 17.29
C SER A 18 10.79 2.12 17.14
N ILE A 19 10.91 0.86 17.57
CA ILE A 19 9.79 -0.11 17.49
C ILE A 19 8.66 0.33 18.41
N TYR A 20 7.45 0.29 17.89
CA TYR A 20 6.22 0.47 18.63
C TYR A 20 5.19 -0.58 18.20
N THR A 21 4.17 -0.78 19.03
CA THR A 21 3.05 -1.65 18.66
C THR A 21 1.96 -0.81 18.01
N ASP A 22 1.58 -1.17 16.79
CA ASP A 22 0.53 -0.45 16.06
C ASP A 22 -0.86 -0.76 16.64
N LYS A 23 -1.91 -0.12 16.07
CA LYS A 23 -3.30 -0.29 16.54
C LYS A 23 -3.80 -1.74 16.41
N THR A 24 -3.16 -2.54 15.58
CA THR A 24 -3.54 -3.95 15.32
C THR A 24 -2.68 -4.93 16.11
N GLY A 25 -1.77 -4.44 16.97
CA GLY A 25 -0.91 -5.27 17.80
C GLY A 25 0.38 -5.74 17.14
N HIS A 26 0.77 -5.17 16.00
CA HIS A 26 1.98 -5.57 15.29
C HIS A 26 3.18 -4.69 15.65
N PRO A 27 4.38 -5.29 15.86
CA PRO A 27 5.60 -4.50 16.06
C PRO A 27 5.97 -3.78 14.77
N THR A 28 6.18 -2.47 14.87
CA THR A 28 6.30 -1.57 13.71
C THR A 28 7.44 -0.59 13.94
N ILE A 29 8.15 -0.20 12.88
CA ILE A 29 9.23 0.78 12.92
C ILE A 29 9.24 1.61 11.62
N GLY A 30 9.86 2.79 11.67
CA GLY A 30 10.02 3.65 10.49
C GLY A 30 8.69 4.14 9.93
N TYR A 31 8.48 3.98 8.65
CA TYR A 31 7.24 4.35 7.95
C TYR A 31 6.27 3.17 7.89
N GLY A 32 5.77 2.75 9.05
CA GLY A 32 4.81 1.66 9.11
C GLY A 32 5.38 0.29 8.75
N TYR A 33 6.69 0.11 8.85
CA TYR A 33 7.35 -1.13 8.52
C TYR A 33 7.01 -2.21 9.55
N ASN A 34 6.29 -3.25 9.13
CA ASN A 34 5.89 -4.35 10.00
C ASN A 34 7.06 -5.32 10.18
N VAL A 35 7.67 -5.30 11.36
CA VAL A 35 8.83 -6.12 11.69
C VAL A 35 8.52 -7.62 11.62
N SER A 36 7.27 -8.01 11.89
CA SER A 36 6.84 -9.42 11.80
C SER A 36 6.77 -9.92 10.36
N VAL A 37 6.45 -9.03 9.40
CA VAL A 37 6.31 -9.41 7.99
C VAL A 37 7.65 -9.40 7.27
N TYR A 38 8.49 -8.39 7.54
CA TYR A 38 9.67 -8.12 6.72
C TYR A 38 11.02 -8.42 7.39
N SER A 39 11.05 -8.71 8.67
CA SER A 39 12.27 -8.96 9.45
C SER A 39 13.26 -7.79 9.42
N TYR A 40 13.33 -7.04 10.50
CA TYR A 40 14.29 -5.96 10.67
C TYR A 40 15.03 -6.15 12.00
N GLU A 41 16.35 -6.26 11.95
CA GLU A 41 17.17 -6.64 13.10
C GLU A 41 17.47 -5.51 14.05
N SER A 42 17.52 -4.26 13.56
CA SER A 42 17.84 -3.11 14.42
C SER A 42 16.60 -2.60 15.15
N LYS A 43 16.82 -2.08 16.38
CA LYS A 43 15.76 -1.49 17.20
C LYS A 43 15.52 -0.01 16.89
N ARG A 44 16.38 0.63 16.10
CA ARG A 44 16.30 2.04 15.73
C ARG A 44 16.56 2.22 14.26
N ILE A 45 15.95 3.27 13.69
CA ILE A 45 16.06 3.58 12.27
C ILE A 45 16.03 5.11 12.07
N THR A 46 16.80 5.61 11.10
CA THR A 46 16.70 7.01 10.64
C THR A 46 15.65 7.14 9.54
N LYS A 47 15.19 8.39 9.30
CA LYS A 47 14.26 8.66 8.19
C LYS A 47 14.77 8.20 6.83
N PRO A 48 16.03 8.52 6.42
CA PRO A 48 16.57 8.02 5.16
C PRO A 48 16.58 6.51 5.06
N GLN A 49 16.98 5.81 6.13
CA GLN A 49 16.98 4.35 6.18
C GLN A 49 15.56 3.79 6.06
N ALA A 50 14.59 4.37 6.74
CA ALA A 50 13.19 3.96 6.70
C ALA A 50 12.59 4.15 5.29
N TYR A 51 12.91 5.25 4.62
CA TYR A 51 12.48 5.52 3.26
C TYR A 51 13.09 4.54 2.27
N GLU A 52 14.37 4.22 2.44
CA GLU A 52 15.06 3.22 1.63
C GLU A 52 14.43 1.84 1.78
N LEU A 53 14.14 1.39 3.01
CA LEU A 53 13.45 0.13 3.27
C LEU A 53 12.08 0.08 2.58
N LEU A 54 11.29 1.14 2.72
CA LEU A 54 9.98 1.24 2.08
C LEU A 54 10.11 1.12 0.56
N THR A 55 11.02 1.88 -0.02
CA THR A 55 11.25 1.91 -1.47
C THR A 55 11.72 0.54 -1.99
N ASP A 56 12.64 -0.10 -1.29
CA ASP A 56 13.16 -1.42 -1.67
C ASP A 56 12.07 -2.49 -1.64
N ILE A 57 11.23 -2.49 -0.61
CA ILE A 57 10.10 -3.41 -0.51
C ILE A 57 9.12 -3.18 -1.67
N LEU A 58 8.80 -1.93 -1.97
CA LEU A 58 7.89 -1.62 -3.08
C LEU A 58 8.46 -2.05 -4.43
N LYS A 59 9.77 -1.90 -4.64
CA LYS A 59 10.45 -2.39 -5.86
C LYS A 59 10.36 -3.91 -5.97
N GLU A 60 10.63 -4.62 -4.90
CA GLU A 60 10.55 -6.09 -4.87
C GLU A 60 9.12 -6.57 -5.10
N ASN A 61 8.15 -5.97 -4.43
CA ASN A 61 6.74 -6.31 -4.60
C ASN A 61 6.26 -6.02 -6.02
N HIS A 62 6.64 -4.88 -6.58
CA HIS A 62 6.33 -4.52 -7.97
C HIS A 62 6.89 -5.57 -8.94
N LYS A 63 8.16 -5.94 -8.78
CA LYS A 63 8.80 -6.95 -9.62
C LYS A 63 8.06 -8.29 -9.55
N ALA A 64 7.69 -8.74 -8.34
CA ALA A 64 6.94 -9.96 -8.15
C ALA A 64 5.53 -9.89 -8.77
N LEU A 65 4.84 -8.75 -8.61
CA LEU A 65 3.49 -8.55 -9.12
C LEU A 65 3.43 -8.47 -10.66
N LEU A 66 4.50 -8.07 -11.31
CA LEU A 66 4.56 -7.98 -12.79
C LEU A 66 4.35 -9.34 -13.48
N SER A 67 4.54 -10.46 -12.80
CA SER A 67 4.22 -11.78 -13.36
C SER A 67 2.72 -12.08 -13.40
N TYR A 68 1.88 -11.23 -12.80
CA TYR A 68 0.43 -11.37 -12.80
C TYR A 68 -0.21 -10.39 -13.80
N GLY A 69 -0.94 -10.91 -14.78
CA GLY A 69 -1.58 -10.08 -15.81
C GLY A 69 -2.52 -9.03 -15.25
N TRP A 70 -3.26 -9.35 -14.20
CA TRP A 70 -4.19 -8.41 -13.57
C TRP A 70 -3.49 -7.15 -13.02
N TYR A 71 -2.27 -7.30 -12.52
CA TYR A 71 -1.45 -6.17 -12.05
C TYR A 71 -0.74 -5.48 -13.23
N LYS A 72 -0.13 -6.27 -14.10
CA LYS A 72 0.63 -5.76 -15.26
C LYS A 72 -0.21 -4.86 -16.14
N ASN A 73 -1.51 -5.16 -16.29
CA ASN A 73 -2.43 -4.41 -17.15
C ASN A 73 -3.08 -3.20 -16.46
N LEU A 74 -2.79 -2.98 -15.17
CA LEU A 74 -3.29 -1.80 -14.46
C LEU A 74 -2.53 -0.53 -14.87
N ASP A 75 -3.21 0.61 -14.83
CA ASP A 75 -2.58 1.93 -14.88
C ASP A 75 -1.69 2.17 -13.64
N ALA A 76 -0.80 3.16 -13.74
CA ALA A 76 0.17 3.45 -12.68
C ALA A 76 -0.49 3.80 -11.35
N MET A 77 -1.58 4.55 -11.34
CA MET A 77 -2.26 4.98 -10.11
C MET A 77 -2.88 3.77 -9.38
N ARG A 78 -3.54 2.88 -10.10
CA ARG A 78 -4.09 1.66 -9.51
C ARG A 78 -3.00 0.70 -9.05
N ARG A 79 -1.89 0.60 -9.77
CA ARG A 79 -0.70 -0.15 -9.29
C ARG A 79 -0.19 0.37 -7.95
N MET A 80 -0.19 1.69 -7.75
CA MET A 80 0.22 2.28 -6.48
C MET A 80 -0.67 1.82 -5.32
N VAL A 81 -1.97 1.67 -5.55
CA VAL A 81 -2.89 1.13 -4.54
C VAL A 81 -2.55 -0.31 -4.21
N ILE A 82 -2.29 -1.14 -5.21
CA ILE A 82 -1.90 -2.54 -4.99
C ILE A 82 -0.57 -2.63 -4.23
N LEU A 83 0.38 -1.77 -4.56
CA LEU A 83 1.66 -1.70 -3.84
C LEU A 83 1.47 -1.29 -2.38
N ASP A 84 0.59 -0.33 -2.10
CA ASP A 84 0.26 0.06 -0.73
C ASP A 84 -0.35 -1.10 0.06
N LEU A 85 -1.29 -1.82 -0.53
CA LEU A 85 -1.86 -3.03 0.07
C LEU A 85 -0.78 -4.09 0.33
N SER A 86 0.10 -4.31 -0.63
CA SER A 86 1.20 -5.28 -0.49
C SER A 86 2.19 -4.91 0.61
N TYR A 87 2.43 -3.62 0.80
CA TYR A 87 3.29 -3.13 1.88
C TYR A 87 2.68 -3.40 3.26
N ASN A 88 1.39 -3.13 3.42
CA ASN A 88 0.69 -3.36 4.69
C ASN A 88 0.52 -4.82 5.05
N LEU A 89 0.19 -5.64 4.06
CA LEU A 89 -0.26 -7.02 4.27
C LEU A 89 0.81 -8.05 3.96
N GLY A 90 1.90 -7.63 3.31
CA GLY A 90 2.81 -8.53 2.62
C GLY A 90 2.14 -9.10 1.37
N LEU A 91 2.92 -9.67 0.46
CA LEU A 91 2.37 -10.29 -0.76
C LEU A 91 1.44 -11.46 -0.42
N SER A 92 1.80 -12.29 0.56
CA SER A 92 0.94 -13.42 0.96
C SER A 92 -0.41 -12.96 1.50
N GLY A 93 -0.43 -11.87 2.27
CA GLY A 93 -1.67 -11.26 2.76
C GLY A 93 -2.51 -10.69 1.64
N LEU A 94 -1.90 -10.00 0.68
CA LEU A 94 -2.57 -9.48 -0.50
C LEU A 94 -3.24 -10.61 -1.30
N PHE A 95 -2.55 -11.70 -1.56
CA PHE A 95 -3.07 -12.82 -2.34
C PHE A 95 -4.23 -13.57 -1.66
N LYS A 96 -4.43 -13.39 -0.37
CA LYS A 96 -5.62 -13.92 0.32
C LYS A 96 -6.92 -13.21 -0.06
N PHE A 97 -6.84 -11.98 -0.58
CA PHE A 97 -8.00 -11.22 -1.06
C PHE A 97 -8.45 -11.69 -2.45
N LYS A 98 -8.84 -12.94 -2.58
CA LYS A 98 -9.16 -13.58 -3.86
C LYS A 98 -10.31 -12.89 -4.61
N GLN A 99 -11.37 -12.50 -3.90
CA GLN A 99 -12.52 -11.81 -4.50
C GLN A 99 -12.17 -10.41 -5.00
N PHE A 100 -11.34 -9.69 -4.24
CA PHE A 100 -10.81 -8.38 -4.63
C PHE A 100 -9.97 -8.50 -5.91
N ILE A 101 -9.02 -9.44 -5.94
CA ILE A 101 -8.15 -9.66 -7.10
C ILE A 101 -8.99 -10.07 -8.33
N LYS A 102 -9.98 -10.93 -8.16
CA LYS A 102 -10.88 -11.33 -9.25
C LYS A 102 -11.65 -10.13 -9.82
N ALA A 103 -12.10 -9.22 -8.97
CA ALA A 103 -12.76 -7.99 -9.41
C ALA A 103 -11.79 -7.11 -10.23
N ILE A 104 -10.52 -6.99 -9.79
CA ILE A 104 -9.49 -6.27 -10.54
C ILE A 104 -9.24 -6.92 -11.91
N GLU A 105 -9.11 -8.25 -11.96
CA GLU A 105 -8.95 -8.99 -13.23
C GLU A 105 -10.06 -8.67 -14.22
N ASN A 106 -11.29 -8.59 -13.74
CA ASN A 106 -12.47 -8.30 -14.56
C ASN A 106 -12.69 -6.81 -14.81
N LYS A 107 -11.77 -5.96 -14.38
CA LYS A 107 -11.88 -4.50 -14.44
C LYS A 107 -13.17 -3.97 -13.78
N ASN A 108 -13.71 -4.72 -12.83
CA ASN A 108 -14.86 -4.31 -12.03
C ASN A 108 -14.38 -3.59 -10.77
N TYR A 109 -13.96 -2.35 -10.94
CA TYR A 109 -13.36 -1.56 -9.86
C TYR A 109 -14.35 -1.18 -8.77
N ALA A 110 -15.63 -1.02 -9.11
CA ALA A 110 -16.68 -0.80 -8.12
C ALA A 110 -16.81 -1.99 -7.16
N LEU A 111 -16.76 -3.21 -7.68
CA LEU A 111 -16.79 -4.43 -6.85
C LEU A 111 -15.49 -4.57 -6.03
N ALA A 112 -14.34 -4.24 -6.63
CA ALA A 112 -13.06 -4.25 -5.92
C ALA A 112 -13.10 -3.31 -4.70
N VAL A 113 -13.62 -2.10 -4.88
CA VAL A 113 -13.81 -1.13 -3.77
C VAL A 113 -14.74 -1.68 -2.70
N GLU A 114 -15.87 -2.28 -3.09
CA GLU A 114 -16.80 -2.90 -2.14
C GLU A 114 -16.12 -3.99 -1.30
N ARG A 115 -15.34 -4.86 -1.93
CA ARG A 115 -14.60 -5.91 -1.24
C ARG A 115 -13.54 -5.36 -0.28
N LEU A 116 -12.87 -4.28 -0.69
CA LEU A 116 -11.88 -3.61 0.15
C LEU A 116 -12.54 -2.94 1.36
N GLN A 117 -13.70 -2.30 1.19
CA GLN A 117 -14.47 -1.68 2.27
C GLN A 117 -14.90 -2.69 3.34
N LYS A 118 -15.25 -3.89 2.93
CA LYS A 118 -15.67 -4.97 3.83
C LYS A 118 -14.51 -5.70 4.51
N SER A 119 -13.26 -5.40 4.12
CA SER A 119 -12.09 -6.02 4.70
C SER A 119 -11.63 -5.31 5.99
N PRO A 120 -10.87 -6.00 6.87
CA PRO A 120 -10.27 -5.36 8.05
C PRO A 120 -9.32 -4.19 7.71
N TYR A 121 -8.76 -4.16 6.51
CA TYR A 121 -7.88 -3.10 6.03
C TYR A 121 -8.54 -1.70 6.12
N SER A 122 -9.81 -1.58 5.76
CA SER A 122 -10.51 -0.28 5.77
C SER A 122 -10.68 0.30 7.18
N ASN A 123 -10.71 -0.55 8.20
CA ASN A 123 -10.80 -0.14 9.60
C ASN A 123 -9.45 0.28 10.20
N GLN A 124 -8.35 -0.24 9.65
CA GLN A 124 -7.00 -0.04 10.17
C GLN A 124 -6.39 1.29 9.73
N VAL A 125 -6.71 1.78 8.54
CA VAL A 125 -6.07 2.95 7.91
C VAL A 125 -7.11 3.80 7.15
N ARG A 126 -8.04 4.41 7.89
CA ARG A 126 -9.21 5.10 7.32
C ARG A 126 -8.89 6.09 6.19
N LYS A 127 -7.97 7.05 6.41
CA LYS A 127 -7.63 8.07 5.40
C LYS A 127 -7.00 7.46 4.16
N ARG A 128 -6.08 6.51 4.36
CA ARG A 128 -5.39 5.84 3.28
C ARG A 128 -6.30 4.90 2.52
N ALA A 129 -7.16 4.16 3.23
CA ALA A 129 -8.18 3.31 2.62
C ALA A 129 -9.14 4.13 1.75
N SER A 130 -9.61 5.28 2.23
CA SER A 130 -10.48 6.18 1.45
C SER A 130 -9.81 6.68 0.18
N ARG A 131 -8.55 7.11 0.27
CA ARG A 131 -7.77 7.54 -0.89
C ARG A 131 -7.61 6.39 -1.89
N ASN A 132 -7.24 5.21 -1.41
CA ASN A 132 -7.02 4.04 -2.25
C ASN A 132 -8.31 3.58 -2.95
N MET A 133 -9.44 3.65 -2.27
CA MET A 133 -10.74 3.34 -2.85
C MET A 133 -11.13 4.34 -3.95
N GLU A 134 -10.86 5.63 -3.75
CA GLU A 134 -11.07 6.65 -4.78
C GLU A 134 -10.21 6.39 -6.02
N ILE A 135 -8.92 6.10 -5.83
CA ILE A 135 -8.00 5.79 -6.92
C ILE A 135 -8.43 4.52 -7.67
N LEU A 136 -8.81 3.47 -6.96
CA LEU A 136 -9.29 2.23 -7.58
C LEU A 136 -10.51 2.47 -8.47
N LYS A 137 -11.45 3.26 -7.97
CA LYS A 137 -12.69 3.54 -8.69
C LYS A 137 -12.47 4.41 -9.92
N LEU A 138 -11.70 5.49 -9.79
CA LEU A 138 -11.57 6.56 -10.77
C LEU A 138 -10.26 6.53 -11.56
N GLY A 139 -9.22 5.82 -11.08
CA GLY A 139 -7.87 5.86 -11.63
C GLY A 139 -7.10 7.13 -11.26
N VAL A 140 -7.68 8.05 -10.47
CA VAL A 140 -7.05 9.28 -10.00
C VAL A 140 -7.53 9.63 -8.60
N ALA A 141 -6.70 10.35 -7.81
CA ALA A 141 -7.12 10.95 -6.55
C ALA A 141 -7.44 12.43 -6.78
N LYS A 142 -8.65 12.87 -6.49
CA LYS A 142 -9.11 14.25 -6.72
C LYS A 142 -8.20 15.29 -6.07
N ASN A 143 -7.71 15.01 -4.87
CA ASN A 143 -6.82 15.95 -4.17
C ASN A 143 -5.45 16.10 -4.85
N ILE A 144 -4.95 15.06 -5.49
CA ILE A 144 -3.69 15.09 -6.26
C ILE A 144 -3.91 15.91 -7.55
N VAL A 145 -5.02 15.69 -8.24
CA VAL A 145 -5.37 16.43 -9.46
C VAL A 145 -5.50 17.92 -9.17
N ARG A 146 -6.15 18.30 -8.07
CA ARG A 146 -6.29 19.72 -7.67
C ARG A 146 -4.95 20.39 -7.38
N LYS A 147 -3.97 19.68 -6.80
CA LYS A 147 -2.63 20.23 -6.55
C LYS A 147 -1.85 20.46 -7.83
N ASN A 148 -2.07 19.65 -8.85
CA ASN A 148 -1.35 19.73 -10.11
C ASN A 148 -1.97 20.74 -11.11
N THR A 149 -3.21 21.17 -10.89
CA THR A 149 -3.88 22.15 -11.72
C THR A 149 -3.75 23.59 -11.21
N ARG A 150 -3.07 23.79 -10.11
CA ARG A 150 -2.73 25.11 -9.56
C ARG A 150 -1.28 25.46 -9.89
#